data_ea215c725032f9ce159352ee4715c41f
#
_entry.id   ea215c725032f9ce159352ee4715c41f
#
_cell.length_a   1.000
_cell.length_b   1.000
_cell.length_c   1.000
_cell.angle_alpha   90.00
_cell.angle_beta   90.00
_cell.angle_gamma   90.00
#
_symmetry.space_group_name_H-M   'P 1'
#
loop_
_entity.id
_entity.type
_entity.pdbx_description
1 polymer ?
#
loop_
_entity_poly.entity_id
_entity_poly.type
_entity_poly.pdbx_seq_one_letter_code
_entity_poly.pdbx_strand_id
1 'polypeptide(L)'
;MSTLHASLAALALAFAGMAALAFAMDRHYEQLTGARELPARRGPQLRGLGTALLALALVPVLSGWGATVGSVAWLGFVSAGALMAVALISAHARWAARLAWLAGVLAVADLAWIVFSFGTTGFFR
;
A
#
# COMPACT_ATOMS: atom_id res chain seq x y z
N MET A 1 -12.80 13.71 3.79
CA MET A 1 -12.65 12.42 3.06
C MET A 1 -13.88 11.56 3.33
N SER A 2 -14.52 11.08 2.26
CA SER A 2 -15.68 10.18 2.42
C SER A 2 -15.21 8.79 2.85
N THR A 3 -16.14 7.99 3.40
CA THR A 3 -15.85 6.61 3.79
C THR A 3 -15.38 5.78 2.60
N LEU A 4 -16.02 5.96 1.45
CA LEU A 4 -15.64 5.27 0.21
C LEU A 4 -14.23 5.66 -0.22
N HIS A 5 -13.90 6.93 -0.19
CA HIS A 5 -12.58 7.44 -0.54
C HIS A 5 -11.53 6.86 0.43
N ALA A 6 -11.80 6.89 1.73
CA ALA A 6 -10.89 6.34 2.74
C ALA A 6 -10.67 4.85 2.54
N SER A 7 -11.73 4.10 2.23
CA SER A 7 -11.65 2.66 1.97
C SER A 7 -10.78 2.35 0.75
N LEU A 8 -10.99 3.07 -0.34
CA LEU A 8 -10.22 2.87 -1.57
C LEU A 8 -8.76 3.21 -1.37
N ALA A 9 -8.47 4.32 -0.69
CA ALA A 9 -7.09 4.72 -0.40
C ALA A 9 -6.40 3.69 0.51
N ALA A 10 -7.07 3.23 1.56
CA ALA A 10 -6.53 2.23 2.48
C ALA A 10 -6.26 0.92 1.76
N LEU A 11 -7.20 0.47 0.95
CA LEU A 11 -7.05 -0.79 0.20
C LEU A 11 -5.89 -0.69 -0.81
N ALA A 12 -5.80 0.42 -1.54
CA ALA A 12 -4.74 0.64 -2.50
C ALA A 12 -3.37 0.65 -1.83
N LEU A 13 -3.23 1.34 -0.70
CA LEU A 13 -1.98 1.38 0.06
C LEU A 13 -1.63 0.02 0.65
N ALA A 14 -2.62 -0.70 1.18
CA ALA A 14 -2.42 -2.03 1.73
C ALA A 14 -1.99 -3.01 0.64
N PHE A 15 -2.63 -2.98 -0.52
CA PHE A 15 -2.27 -3.82 -1.66
C PHE A 15 -0.84 -3.52 -2.13
N ALA A 16 -0.53 -2.25 -2.35
CA ALA A 16 0.81 -1.85 -2.80
C ALA A 16 1.88 -2.21 -1.78
N GLY A 17 1.61 -2.00 -0.49
CA GLY A 17 2.53 -2.35 0.58
C GLY A 17 2.78 -3.84 0.67
N MET A 18 1.73 -4.63 0.63
CA MET A 18 1.86 -6.10 0.68
C MET A 18 2.55 -6.64 -0.56
N ALA A 19 2.27 -6.07 -1.74
CA ALA A 19 2.97 -6.46 -2.97
C ALA A 19 4.46 -6.16 -2.87
N ALA A 20 4.84 -4.99 -2.33
CA ALA A 20 6.24 -4.64 -2.14
C ALA A 20 6.94 -5.62 -1.17
N LEU A 21 6.27 -5.98 -0.06
CA LEU A 21 6.80 -6.96 0.88
C LEU A 21 6.92 -8.34 0.23
N ALA A 22 5.95 -8.73 -0.59
CA ALA A 22 5.99 -10.01 -1.30
C ALA A 22 7.16 -10.07 -2.28
N PHE A 23 7.39 -8.99 -3.04
CA PHE A 23 8.51 -8.93 -3.97
C PHE A 23 9.87 -8.83 -3.26
N ALA A 24 9.89 -8.55 -1.96
CA ALA A 24 11.10 -8.62 -1.16
C ALA A 24 11.54 -10.05 -0.90
N MET A 25 10.69 -11.05 -1.21
CA MET A 25 11.02 -12.46 -1.11
C MET A 25 11.59 -12.93 -2.45
N ASP A 26 12.66 -13.71 -2.40
CA ASP A 26 13.36 -14.21 -3.60
C ASP A 26 12.43 -14.92 -4.57
N ARG A 27 11.52 -15.73 -4.05
CA ARG A 27 10.58 -16.50 -4.85
C ARG A 27 9.70 -15.62 -5.72
N HIS A 28 9.12 -14.56 -5.15
CA HIS A 28 8.23 -13.65 -5.87
C HIS A 28 9.01 -12.75 -6.81
N TYR A 29 10.20 -12.33 -6.40
CA TYR A 29 11.08 -11.55 -7.25
C TYR A 29 11.51 -12.33 -8.48
N GLU A 30 11.78 -13.63 -8.32
CA GLU A 30 12.09 -14.52 -9.43
C GLU A 30 10.92 -14.60 -10.43
N GLN A 31 9.69 -14.68 -9.94
CA GLN A 31 8.49 -14.67 -10.80
C GLN A 31 8.37 -13.40 -11.61
N LEU A 32 8.80 -12.28 -11.05
CA LEU A 32 8.72 -10.98 -11.72
C LEU A 32 9.84 -10.79 -12.75
N THR A 33 11.09 -11.09 -12.38
CA THR A 33 12.28 -10.74 -13.16
C THR A 33 13.00 -11.92 -13.77
N GLY A 34 12.71 -13.15 -13.32
CA GLY A 34 13.46 -14.34 -13.72
C GLY A 34 14.79 -14.51 -13.00
N ALA A 35 15.20 -13.56 -12.16
CA ALA A 35 16.43 -13.66 -11.39
C ALA A 35 16.23 -14.56 -10.19
N ARG A 36 17.17 -15.49 -9.95
CA ARG A 36 17.07 -16.45 -8.83
C ARG A 36 17.21 -15.80 -7.48
N GLU A 37 18.01 -14.75 -7.40
CA GLU A 37 18.29 -14.09 -6.14
C GLU A 37 17.91 -12.62 -6.23
N LEU A 38 17.36 -12.12 -5.12
CA LEU A 38 17.05 -10.71 -4.97
C LEU A 38 18.38 -9.94 -4.77
N PRO A 39 18.64 -8.87 -5.55
CA PRO A 39 19.82 -8.06 -5.29
C PRO A 39 19.82 -7.53 -3.85
N ALA A 40 21.00 -7.44 -3.25
CA ALA A 40 21.15 -7.05 -1.85
C ALA A 40 20.47 -5.71 -1.51
N ARG A 41 20.40 -4.80 -2.48
CA ARG A 41 19.78 -3.47 -2.28
C ARG A 41 18.25 -3.53 -2.34
N ARG A 42 17.71 -4.45 -3.14
CA ARG A 42 16.26 -4.50 -3.42
C ARG A 42 15.45 -5.01 -2.23
N GLY A 43 15.97 -6.00 -1.50
CA GLY A 43 15.26 -6.55 -0.35
C GLY A 43 14.93 -5.51 0.70
N PRO A 44 15.93 -4.81 1.27
CA PRO A 44 15.68 -3.76 2.24
C PRO A 44 14.83 -2.61 1.70
N GLN A 45 15.03 -2.21 0.44
CA GLN A 45 14.24 -1.15 -0.19
C GLN A 45 12.76 -1.54 -0.30
N LEU A 46 12.48 -2.74 -0.76
CA LEU A 46 11.10 -3.22 -0.90
C LEU A 46 10.43 -3.40 0.46
N ARG A 47 11.15 -3.91 1.45
CA ARG A 47 10.63 -4.04 2.82
C ARG A 47 10.32 -2.69 3.43
N GLY A 48 11.22 -1.72 3.27
CA GLY A 48 11.02 -0.37 3.77
C GLY A 48 9.84 0.31 3.09
N LEU A 49 9.76 0.20 1.77
CA LEU A 49 8.65 0.77 1.00
C LEU A 49 7.33 0.13 1.40
N GLY A 50 7.29 -1.20 1.48
CA GLY A 50 6.07 -1.92 1.86
C GLY A 50 5.60 -1.55 3.26
N THR A 51 6.51 -1.50 4.23
CA THR A 51 6.20 -1.12 5.59
C THR A 51 5.69 0.33 5.66
N ALA A 52 6.33 1.23 4.93
CA ALA A 52 5.91 2.63 4.87
C ALA A 52 4.50 2.76 4.28
N LEU A 53 4.20 2.04 3.21
CA LEU A 53 2.87 2.06 2.58
C LEU A 53 1.81 1.49 3.50
N LEU A 54 2.10 0.42 4.23
CA LEU A 54 1.17 -0.15 5.21
C LEU A 54 0.91 0.83 6.35
N ALA A 55 1.95 1.51 6.82
CA ALA A 55 1.79 2.53 7.86
C ALA A 55 0.96 3.71 7.34
N LEU A 56 1.19 4.14 6.09
CA LEU A 56 0.41 5.22 5.48
C LEU A 56 -1.07 4.84 5.34
N ALA A 57 -1.38 3.57 5.18
CA ALA A 57 -2.76 3.10 5.10
C ALA A 57 -3.54 3.39 6.39
N LEU A 58 -2.86 3.57 7.52
CA LEU A 58 -3.50 3.98 8.77
C LEU A 58 -4.13 5.37 8.68
N VAL A 59 -3.55 6.27 7.88
CA VAL A 59 -4.02 7.66 7.79
C VAL A 59 -5.49 7.74 7.34
N PRO A 60 -5.88 7.19 6.17
CA PRO A 60 -7.28 7.26 5.76
C PRO A 60 -8.21 6.47 6.68
N VAL A 61 -7.74 5.36 7.24
CA VAL A 61 -8.56 4.51 8.10
C VAL A 61 -8.85 5.20 9.43
N LEU A 62 -7.83 5.78 10.07
CA LEU A 62 -8.01 6.52 11.32
C LEU A 62 -8.85 7.77 11.10
N SER A 63 -8.67 8.45 9.97
CA SER A 63 -9.47 9.63 9.62
C SER A 63 -10.94 9.29 9.40
N GLY A 64 -11.22 8.12 8.80
CA GLY A 64 -12.58 7.71 8.45
C GLY A 64 -13.35 7.08 9.61
N TRP A 65 -12.67 6.30 10.45
CA TRP A 65 -13.35 5.49 11.48
C TRP A 65 -12.87 5.75 12.91
N GLY A 66 -11.86 6.58 13.11
CA GLY A 66 -11.30 6.82 14.44
C GLY A 66 -10.31 5.75 14.86
N ALA A 67 -9.72 5.93 16.07
CA ALA A 67 -8.60 5.08 16.51
C ALA A 67 -8.99 3.63 16.76
N THR A 68 -10.11 3.39 17.43
CA THR A 68 -10.52 2.02 17.82
C THR A 68 -10.99 1.22 16.62
N VAL A 69 -12.04 1.71 15.95
CA VAL A 69 -12.61 1.04 14.77
C VAL A 69 -11.62 1.07 13.61
N GLY A 70 -10.90 2.18 13.46
CA GLY A 70 -9.90 2.33 12.41
C GLY A 70 -8.79 1.29 12.50
N SER A 71 -8.31 0.98 13.70
CA SER A 71 -7.26 -0.03 13.87
C SER A 71 -7.72 -1.41 13.43
N VAL A 72 -8.95 -1.80 13.77
CA VAL A 72 -9.53 -3.07 13.33
C VAL A 72 -9.74 -3.08 11.82
N ALA A 73 -10.26 -1.98 11.27
CA ALA A 73 -10.48 -1.84 9.84
C ALA A 73 -9.14 -1.91 9.07
N TRP A 74 -8.09 -1.31 9.60
CA TRP A 74 -6.76 -1.37 9.02
C TRP A 74 -6.27 -2.81 8.88
N LEU A 75 -6.43 -3.62 9.92
CA LEU A 75 -6.08 -5.04 9.86
C LEU A 75 -6.86 -5.76 8.76
N GLY A 76 -8.14 -5.43 8.60
CA GLY A 76 -8.97 -5.98 7.53
C GLY A 76 -8.47 -5.58 6.14
N PHE A 77 -8.13 -4.32 5.94
CA PHE A 77 -7.60 -3.83 4.67
C PHE A 77 -6.23 -4.42 4.35
N VAL A 78 -5.37 -4.57 5.36
CA VAL A 78 -4.07 -5.23 5.18
C VAL A 78 -4.27 -6.68 4.76
N SER A 79 -5.18 -7.40 5.38
CA SER A 79 -5.50 -8.78 5.03
C SER A 79 -6.04 -8.89 3.60
N ALA A 80 -6.97 -8.03 3.23
CA ALA A 80 -7.51 -7.99 1.87
C ALA A 80 -6.42 -7.65 0.85
N GLY A 81 -5.59 -6.67 1.16
CA GLY A 81 -4.46 -6.29 0.30
C GLY A 81 -3.48 -7.43 0.12
N ALA A 82 -3.20 -8.18 1.19
CA ALA A 82 -2.30 -9.33 1.14
C ALA A 82 -2.86 -10.42 0.22
N LEU A 83 -4.15 -10.73 0.36
CA LEU A 83 -4.80 -11.72 -0.49
C LEU A 83 -4.80 -11.30 -1.95
N MET A 84 -5.11 -10.04 -2.23
CA MET A 84 -5.06 -9.51 -3.59
C MET A 84 -3.65 -9.59 -4.18
N ALA A 85 -2.64 -9.20 -3.40
CA ALA A 85 -1.26 -9.23 -3.84
C ALA A 85 -0.81 -10.65 -4.17
N VAL A 86 -1.09 -11.61 -3.28
CA VAL A 86 -0.71 -13.01 -3.49
C VAL A 86 -1.42 -13.59 -4.71
N ALA A 87 -2.73 -13.33 -4.84
CA ALA A 87 -3.52 -13.82 -5.96
C ALA A 87 -3.00 -13.28 -7.30
N LEU A 88 -2.73 -11.99 -7.38
CA LEU A 88 -2.25 -11.37 -8.61
C LEU A 88 -0.82 -11.76 -8.94
N ILE A 89 0.06 -11.87 -7.95
CA ILE A 89 1.44 -12.31 -8.17
C ILE A 89 1.45 -13.75 -8.67
N SER A 90 0.62 -14.60 -8.08
CA SER A 90 0.52 -16.01 -8.49
C SER A 90 -0.04 -16.16 -9.89
N ALA A 91 -0.99 -15.30 -10.28
CA ALA A 91 -1.59 -15.34 -11.61
C ALA A 91 -0.69 -14.68 -12.66
N HIS A 92 -0.14 -13.49 -12.35
CA HIS A 92 0.67 -12.75 -13.30
C HIS A 92 1.50 -11.68 -12.55
N ALA A 93 2.75 -12.03 -12.22
CA ALA A 93 3.61 -11.19 -11.38
C ALA A 93 3.84 -9.78 -11.95
N ARG A 94 4.02 -9.65 -13.27
CA ARG A 94 4.27 -8.35 -13.91
C ARG A 94 3.07 -7.41 -13.79
N TRP A 95 1.87 -7.94 -13.99
CA TRP A 95 0.65 -7.17 -13.81
C TRP A 95 0.43 -6.77 -12.37
N ALA A 96 0.74 -7.69 -11.43
CA ALA A 96 0.67 -7.39 -10.01
C ALA A 96 1.61 -6.23 -9.65
N ALA A 97 2.83 -6.23 -10.17
CA ALA A 97 3.80 -5.17 -9.92
C ALA A 97 3.32 -3.83 -10.49
N ARG A 98 2.79 -3.83 -11.71
CA ARG A 98 2.26 -2.61 -12.34
C ARG A 98 1.08 -2.03 -11.58
N LEU A 99 0.13 -2.90 -11.21
CA LEU A 99 -1.05 -2.48 -10.46
C LEU A 99 -0.66 -1.97 -9.07
N ALA A 100 0.28 -2.64 -8.41
CA ALA A 100 0.78 -2.20 -7.11
C ALA A 100 1.47 -0.83 -7.21
N TRP A 101 2.27 -0.64 -8.25
CA TRP A 101 2.96 0.63 -8.51
C TRP A 101 1.94 1.76 -8.69
N LEU A 102 0.96 1.54 -9.58
CA LEU A 102 -0.08 2.52 -9.85
C LEU A 102 -0.91 2.81 -8.61
N ALA A 103 -1.35 1.77 -7.91
CA ALA A 103 -2.16 1.91 -6.70
C ALA A 103 -1.40 2.70 -5.63
N GLY A 104 -0.13 2.37 -5.42
CA GLY A 104 0.70 3.05 -4.44
C GLY A 104 0.93 4.52 -4.78
N VAL A 105 1.29 4.81 -6.02
CA VAL A 105 1.55 6.18 -6.48
C VAL A 105 0.28 7.02 -6.40
N LEU A 106 -0.83 6.50 -6.90
CA LEU A 106 -2.09 7.24 -6.89
C LEU A 106 -2.58 7.50 -5.47
N ALA A 107 -2.48 6.49 -4.59
CA ALA A 107 -2.92 6.64 -3.21
C ALA A 107 -2.02 7.61 -2.43
N VAL A 108 -0.71 7.53 -2.61
CA VAL A 108 0.22 8.47 -1.96
C VAL A 108 -0.01 9.88 -2.46
N ALA A 109 -0.20 10.06 -3.78
CA ALA A 109 -0.47 11.37 -4.35
C ALA A 109 -1.79 11.95 -3.81
N ASP A 110 -2.81 11.10 -3.69
CA ASP A 110 -4.11 11.50 -3.16
C ASP A 110 -3.99 11.95 -1.69
N LEU A 111 -3.31 11.17 -0.87
CA LEU A 111 -3.09 11.52 0.53
C LEU A 111 -2.24 12.78 0.69
N ALA A 112 -1.22 12.94 -0.14
CA ALA A 112 -0.39 14.13 -0.14
C ALA A 112 -1.21 15.37 -0.48
N TRP A 113 -2.09 15.26 -1.47
CA TRP A 113 -2.99 16.34 -1.85
C TRP A 113 -3.93 16.70 -0.72
N ILE A 114 -4.54 15.70 -0.08
CA ILE A 114 -5.46 15.92 1.04
C ILE A 114 -4.74 16.58 2.20
N VAL A 115 -3.57 16.08 2.58
CA VAL A 115 -2.78 16.63 3.69
C VAL A 115 -2.37 18.06 3.37
N PHE A 116 -1.94 18.33 2.15
CA PHE A 116 -1.57 19.67 1.72
C PHE A 116 -2.76 20.62 1.78
N SER A 117 -3.91 20.18 1.27
CA SER A 117 -5.14 21.00 1.28
C SER A 117 -5.61 21.30 2.70
N PHE A 118 -5.63 20.29 3.57
CA PHE A 118 -6.01 20.45 4.98
C PHE A 118 -5.00 21.31 5.73
N GLY A 119 -3.72 21.10 5.48
CA GLY A 119 -2.66 21.89 6.10
C GLY A 119 -2.78 23.37 5.75
N THR A 120 -3.03 23.67 4.48
CA THR A 120 -3.19 25.05 4.01
C THR A 120 -4.47 25.67 4.55
N THR A 121 -5.60 24.95 4.42
CA THR A 121 -6.91 25.45 4.86
C THR A 121 -6.99 25.52 6.38
N GLY A 122 -6.51 24.52 7.08
CA GLY A 122 -6.53 24.47 8.54
C GLY A 122 -5.65 25.52 9.18
N PHE A 123 -4.55 25.87 8.53
CA PHE A 123 -3.61 26.86 9.04
C PHE A 123 -4.24 28.27 9.11
N PHE A 124 -5.10 28.59 8.15
CA PHE A 124 -5.72 29.91 8.07
C PHE A 124 -7.07 30.00 8.79
N ARG A 125 -7.52 28.94 9.38
CA ARG A 125 -8.69 28.95 10.24
C ARG A 125 -8.30 29.25 11.67
#